data_69a8258e8104e2c8d1051c4bc8d2f3b0
#
_entry.id   69a8258e8104e2c8d1051c4bc8d2f3b0
#
_cell.length_a   1.000
_cell.length_b   1.000
_cell.length_c   1.000
_cell.angle_alpha   90.00
_cell.angle_beta   90.00
_cell.angle_gamma   90.00
#
_symmetry.space_group_name_H-M   'P 1'
#
loop_
_entity.id
_entity.type
_entity.pdbx_description
1 polymer ?
#
loop_
_entity_poly.entity_id
_entity_poly.type
_entity_poly.pdbx_seq_one_letter_code
_entity_poly.pdbx_strand_id
1 'polypeptide(L)'
;MDTAENRLNPPSQLLLALEVRGILELQAFFAAYPLLRYAPRGDGHPVLVLPGLGASDISTRPLRTYLKAQGYAAHGWKLGPNHGPRDGVEAGIDSRLADLAGRYGRKVSLIGWSLGGVFAREAARRAPELVRQVITLGSPFANEPKASNAWRLYEILSGRKVDDWPGREAMKLPPPVPSTAIYTRTDGIVAWQGCREQYSPTTQNIEVEGSHSGLGHNPAALYAIADRLALPEDDWSPFDRSGLRSMLYPDPLRSDTDSEAALRVSLAV
;
A
#
# COMPACT_ATOMS: atom_id res chain seq x y z
N MET A 1 -4.49 -14.14 32.26
CA MET A 1 -5.15 -15.13 31.39
C MET A 1 -5.74 -14.39 30.23
N ASP A 2 -5.41 -14.48 29.02
CA ASP A 2 -4.28 -15.07 28.32
C ASP A 2 -4.16 -14.34 26.97
N THR A 3 -3.05 -13.71 26.71
CA THR A 3 -2.83 -12.88 25.51
C THR A 3 -2.19 -13.68 24.34
N ALA A 4 -2.22 -15.01 24.43
CA ALA A 4 -1.53 -15.87 23.45
C ALA A 4 -2.38 -16.20 22.22
N GLU A 5 -3.70 -16.11 22.27
CA GLU A 5 -4.60 -16.59 21.21
C GLU A 5 -4.81 -15.66 20.01
N ASN A 6 -4.25 -14.44 20.03
CA ASN A 6 -4.51 -13.48 18.96
C ASN A 6 -3.25 -12.94 18.27
N ARG A 7 -2.14 -13.69 18.32
CA ARG A 7 -0.92 -13.29 17.61
C ARG A 7 -1.03 -13.66 16.14
N LEU A 8 -0.93 -12.65 15.27
CA LEU A 8 -0.84 -12.87 13.83
C LEU A 8 0.46 -13.60 13.49
N ASN A 9 0.35 -14.67 12.72
CA ASN A 9 1.48 -15.43 12.21
C ASN A 9 1.91 -14.90 10.83
N PRO A 10 3.17 -15.11 10.43
CA PRO A 10 3.60 -14.88 9.05
C PRO A 10 2.74 -15.71 8.07
N PRO A 11 2.58 -15.23 6.82
CA PRO A 11 1.96 -16.03 5.76
C PRO A 11 2.64 -17.38 5.57
N SER A 12 1.88 -18.35 5.05
CA SER A 12 2.40 -19.70 4.82
C SER A 12 3.54 -19.72 3.79
N GLN A 13 4.42 -20.73 3.87
CA GLN A 13 5.50 -20.93 2.91
C GLN A 13 5.01 -21.11 1.47
N LEU A 14 3.79 -21.66 1.30
CA LEU A 14 3.14 -21.78 0.00
C LEU A 14 2.84 -20.39 -0.59
N LEU A 15 2.24 -19.50 0.21
CA LEU A 15 1.97 -18.12 -0.24
C LEU A 15 3.28 -17.38 -0.55
N LEU A 16 4.33 -17.58 0.27
CA LEU A 16 5.64 -17.00 0.00
C LEU A 16 6.21 -17.50 -1.34
N ALA A 17 6.12 -18.79 -1.63
CA ALA A 17 6.58 -19.35 -2.91
C ALA A 17 5.73 -18.81 -4.09
N LEU A 18 4.45 -18.55 -3.89
CA LEU A 18 3.56 -17.98 -4.89
C LEU A 18 3.78 -16.49 -5.16
N GLU A 19 4.66 -15.81 -4.43
CA GLU A 19 5.03 -14.41 -4.73
C GLU A 19 5.68 -14.24 -6.12
N VAL A 20 6.22 -15.30 -6.71
CA VAL A 20 6.75 -15.28 -8.09
C VAL A 20 5.68 -14.86 -9.12
N ARG A 21 4.38 -15.04 -8.81
CA ARG A 21 3.27 -14.61 -9.68
C ARG A 21 3.22 -13.09 -9.89
N GLY A 22 3.90 -12.29 -9.06
CA GLY A 22 4.08 -10.87 -9.30
C GLY A 22 4.66 -10.56 -10.70
N ILE A 23 5.42 -11.50 -11.29
CA ILE A 23 5.90 -11.40 -12.69
C ILE A 23 4.72 -11.51 -13.66
N LEU A 24 3.79 -12.44 -13.42
CA LEU A 24 2.57 -12.59 -14.23
C LEU A 24 1.66 -11.38 -14.09
N GLU A 25 1.57 -10.82 -12.89
CA GLU A 25 0.81 -9.59 -12.64
C GLU A 25 1.39 -8.40 -13.39
N LEU A 26 2.72 -8.33 -13.55
CA LEU A 26 3.34 -7.32 -14.41
C LEU A 26 2.96 -7.53 -15.90
N GLN A 27 2.85 -8.77 -16.38
CA GLN A 27 2.34 -9.03 -17.73
C GLN A 27 0.86 -8.65 -17.84
N ALA A 28 0.04 -9.00 -16.82
CA ALA A 28 -1.37 -8.60 -16.76
C ALA A 28 -1.53 -7.06 -16.78
N PHE A 29 -0.63 -6.32 -16.14
CA PHE A 29 -0.59 -4.85 -16.23
C PHE A 29 -0.47 -4.37 -17.68
N PHE A 30 0.47 -4.89 -18.45
CA PHE A 30 0.63 -4.50 -19.85
C PHE A 30 -0.58 -4.87 -20.70
N ALA A 31 -1.18 -6.04 -20.46
CA ALA A 31 -2.38 -6.49 -21.16
C ALA A 31 -3.60 -5.62 -20.81
N ALA A 32 -3.76 -5.23 -19.55
CA ALA A 32 -4.87 -4.41 -19.06
C ALA A 32 -4.65 -2.90 -19.32
N TYR A 33 -3.45 -2.47 -19.69
CA TYR A 33 -3.10 -1.04 -19.83
C TYR A 33 -4.06 -0.25 -20.73
N PRO A 34 -4.54 -0.79 -21.88
CA PRO A 34 -5.54 -0.11 -22.70
C PRO A 34 -6.86 0.19 -21.95
N LEU A 35 -7.30 -0.73 -21.07
CA LEU A 35 -8.50 -0.56 -20.25
C LEU A 35 -8.24 0.41 -19.08
N LEU A 36 -7.07 0.34 -18.45
CA LEU A 36 -6.69 1.23 -17.36
C LEU A 36 -6.65 2.71 -17.77
N ARG A 37 -6.50 3.01 -19.06
CA ARG A 37 -6.58 4.38 -19.58
C ARG A 37 -7.95 5.04 -19.41
N TYR A 38 -9.01 4.24 -19.21
CA TYR A 38 -10.37 4.71 -18.92
C TYR A 38 -10.66 4.88 -17.42
N ALA A 39 -9.70 4.58 -16.56
CA ALA A 39 -9.80 4.88 -15.13
C ALA A 39 -9.91 6.41 -14.91
N PRO A 40 -10.44 6.85 -13.75
CA PRO A 40 -10.57 8.27 -13.45
C PRO A 40 -9.27 9.04 -13.65
N ARG A 41 -9.39 10.24 -14.26
CA ARG A 41 -8.24 11.08 -14.63
C ARG A 41 -7.83 11.98 -13.50
N GLY A 42 -6.54 12.26 -13.43
CA GLY A 42 -5.95 13.18 -12.47
C GLY A 42 -6.15 14.66 -12.84
N ASP A 43 -6.02 15.48 -11.81
CA ASP A 43 -6.12 16.95 -11.85
C ASP A 43 -4.72 17.63 -11.82
N GLY A 44 -3.66 16.88 -12.04
CA GLY A 44 -2.28 17.38 -12.04
C GLY A 44 -1.62 17.49 -10.67
N HIS A 45 -2.31 17.15 -9.55
CA HIS A 45 -1.69 17.27 -8.23
C HIS A 45 -0.50 16.32 -8.06
N PRO A 46 0.46 16.67 -7.17
CA PRO A 46 1.65 15.86 -6.93
C PRO A 46 1.33 14.59 -6.15
N VAL A 47 1.93 13.48 -6.59
CA VAL A 47 1.87 12.17 -5.94
C VAL A 47 3.27 11.71 -5.63
N LEU A 48 3.59 11.46 -4.36
CA LEU A 48 4.86 10.90 -3.92
C LEU A 48 4.71 9.40 -3.67
N VAL A 49 5.53 8.59 -4.35
CA VAL A 49 5.48 7.12 -4.25
C VAL A 49 6.71 6.62 -3.49
N LEU A 50 6.48 5.89 -2.40
CA LEU A 50 7.50 5.34 -1.51
C LEU A 50 7.62 3.83 -1.72
N PRO A 51 8.86 3.31 -1.99
CA PRO A 51 9.09 1.88 -2.27
C PRO A 51 9.10 1.04 -0.98
N GLY A 52 8.90 -0.28 -1.15
CA GLY A 52 9.03 -1.27 -0.08
C GLY A 52 10.46 -1.51 0.37
N LEU A 53 10.62 -2.37 1.38
CA LEU A 53 11.91 -2.77 1.94
C LEU A 53 12.81 -3.39 0.86
N GLY A 54 14.09 -2.98 0.82
CA GLY A 54 15.09 -3.41 -0.16
C GLY A 54 14.87 -2.88 -1.58
N ALA A 55 13.71 -2.26 -1.86
CA ALA A 55 13.35 -1.72 -3.15
C ALA A 55 13.75 -0.24 -3.31
N SER A 56 13.72 0.27 -4.53
CA SER A 56 14.02 1.67 -4.85
C SER A 56 12.98 2.24 -5.80
N ASP A 57 13.19 3.46 -6.27
CA ASP A 57 12.32 4.08 -7.29
C ASP A 57 12.15 3.23 -8.56
N ILE A 58 13.04 2.28 -8.82
CA ILE A 58 12.92 1.38 -9.99
C ILE A 58 11.67 0.49 -9.83
N SER A 59 11.44 -0.06 -8.64
CA SER A 59 10.30 -0.96 -8.38
C SER A 59 8.95 -0.26 -8.53
N THR A 60 8.88 1.04 -8.24
CA THR A 60 7.65 1.84 -8.35
C THR A 60 7.48 2.49 -9.73
N ARG A 61 8.39 2.24 -10.67
CA ARG A 61 8.35 2.87 -11.99
C ARG A 61 7.08 2.55 -12.79
N PRO A 62 6.57 1.30 -12.83
CA PRO A 62 5.32 0.99 -13.53
C PRO A 62 4.15 1.83 -12.99
N LEU A 63 3.95 1.84 -11.67
CA LEU A 63 2.93 2.66 -11.01
C LEU A 63 3.07 4.15 -11.35
N ARG A 64 4.26 4.72 -11.19
CA ARG A 64 4.49 6.15 -11.47
C ARG A 64 4.30 6.50 -12.95
N THR A 65 4.65 5.59 -13.86
CA THR A 65 4.42 5.79 -15.30
C THR A 65 2.93 5.79 -15.60
N TYR A 66 2.18 4.87 -15.03
CA TYR A 66 0.72 4.83 -15.13
C TYR A 66 0.07 6.13 -14.61
N LEU A 67 0.44 6.55 -13.39
CA LEU A 67 -0.11 7.77 -12.79
C LEU A 67 0.17 9.02 -13.63
N LYS A 68 1.38 9.13 -14.22
CA LYS A 68 1.68 10.22 -15.15
C LYS A 68 0.81 10.19 -16.40
N ALA A 69 0.55 9.01 -16.95
CA ALA A 69 -0.34 8.85 -18.09
C ALA A 69 -1.80 9.17 -17.73
N GLN A 70 -2.19 9.01 -16.45
CA GLN A 70 -3.50 9.43 -15.94
C GLN A 70 -3.58 10.93 -15.62
N GLY A 71 -2.48 11.68 -15.71
CA GLY A 71 -2.48 13.12 -15.55
C GLY A 71 -2.01 13.61 -14.18
N TYR A 72 -1.41 12.75 -13.34
CA TYR A 72 -0.82 13.13 -12.06
C TYR A 72 0.66 13.54 -12.19
N ALA A 73 1.14 14.44 -11.33
CA ALA A 73 2.55 14.73 -11.18
C ALA A 73 3.22 13.70 -10.25
N ALA A 74 3.42 12.46 -10.75
CA ALA A 74 3.94 11.35 -9.95
C ALA A 74 5.46 11.39 -9.81
N HIS A 75 5.95 11.32 -8.57
CA HIS A 75 7.35 11.40 -8.17
C HIS A 75 7.78 10.19 -7.35
N GLY A 76 9.04 9.82 -7.47
CA GLY A 76 9.68 8.87 -6.56
C GLY A 76 10.24 9.56 -5.33
N TRP A 77 10.59 8.78 -4.32
CA TRP A 77 11.10 9.28 -3.04
C TRP A 77 12.53 9.81 -3.13
N LYS A 78 13.35 9.31 -4.08
CA LYS A 78 14.72 9.76 -4.37
C LYS A 78 15.75 9.57 -3.24
N LEU A 79 15.51 8.62 -2.34
CA LEU A 79 16.41 8.30 -1.22
C LEU A 79 17.20 6.99 -1.44
N GLY A 80 17.23 6.49 -2.70
CA GLY A 80 17.90 5.23 -3.03
C GLY A 80 17.13 4.00 -2.61
N PRO A 81 17.83 2.86 -2.29
CA PRO A 81 17.18 1.67 -1.77
C PRO A 81 16.62 1.88 -0.36
N ASN A 82 15.40 1.39 -0.13
CA ASN A 82 14.75 1.46 1.17
C ASN A 82 15.29 0.39 2.11
N HIS A 83 16.23 0.76 2.96
CA HIS A 83 16.79 -0.15 3.97
C HIS A 83 16.13 0.01 5.36
N GLY A 84 14.93 0.55 5.42
CA GLY A 84 14.22 0.78 6.68
C GLY A 84 14.53 2.13 7.34
N PRO A 85 14.14 2.30 8.61
CA PRO A 85 14.27 3.56 9.35
C PRO A 85 15.73 3.80 9.77
N ARG A 86 16.53 4.30 8.83
CA ARG A 86 17.89 4.77 9.06
C ARG A 86 17.89 6.28 9.30
N ASP A 87 18.98 6.74 9.89
CA ASP A 87 19.17 8.18 10.13
C ASP A 87 19.04 8.96 8.82
N GLY A 88 18.28 10.03 8.85
CA GLY A 88 18.02 10.91 7.70
C GLY A 88 16.89 10.46 6.76
N VAL A 89 16.38 9.22 6.85
CA VAL A 89 15.31 8.75 5.94
C VAL A 89 14.02 9.54 6.17
N GLU A 90 13.59 9.68 7.41
CA GLU A 90 12.35 10.42 7.73
C GLU A 90 12.48 11.90 7.36
N ALA A 91 13.59 12.54 7.74
CA ALA A 91 13.87 13.92 7.34
C ALA A 91 13.95 14.09 5.81
N GLY A 92 14.49 13.09 5.10
CA GLY A 92 14.52 13.07 3.64
C GLY A 92 13.14 12.99 3.01
N ILE A 93 12.23 12.19 3.60
CA ILE A 93 10.83 12.09 3.17
C ILE A 93 10.12 13.42 3.43
N ASP A 94 10.29 14.01 4.62
CA ASP A 94 9.65 15.27 5.01
C ASP A 94 10.14 16.43 4.13
N SER A 95 11.42 16.50 3.85
CA SER A 95 12.00 17.47 2.90
C SER A 95 11.44 17.28 1.49
N ARG A 96 11.30 16.03 1.04
CA ARG A 96 10.74 15.71 -0.28
C ARG A 96 9.28 16.09 -0.39
N LEU A 97 8.50 15.85 0.67
CA LEU A 97 7.10 16.24 0.78
C LEU A 97 6.94 17.76 0.70
N ALA A 98 7.71 18.49 1.50
CA ALA A 98 7.69 19.96 1.51
C ALA A 98 8.12 20.56 0.16
N ASP A 99 9.18 20.04 -0.50
CA ASP A 99 9.60 20.44 -1.85
C ASP A 99 8.48 20.29 -2.87
N LEU A 100 7.77 19.15 -2.85
CA LEU A 100 6.69 18.92 -3.78
C LEU A 100 5.47 19.79 -3.49
N ALA A 101 5.07 19.93 -2.22
CA ALA A 101 3.96 20.80 -1.85
C ALA A 101 4.24 22.26 -2.24
N GLY A 102 5.44 22.77 -1.96
CA GLY A 102 5.85 24.12 -2.34
C GLY A 102 5.93 24.33 -3.85
N ARG A 103 6.47 23.36 -4.60
CA ARG A 103 6.61 23.43 -6.07
C ARG A 103 5.26 23.49 -6.79
N TYR A 104 4.28 22.72 -6.32
CA TYR A 104 2.97 22.63 -6.97
C TYR A 104 1.93 23.56 -6.34
N GLY A 105 2.22 24.18 -5.18
CA GLY A 105 1.26 25.00 -4.43
C GLY A 105 0.02 24.20 -3.98
N ARG A 106 0.17 22.89 -3.78
CA ARG A 106 -0.93 21.95 -3.51
C ARG A 106 -0.48 20.85 -2.55
N LYS A 107 -1.40 20.28 -1.79
CA LYS A 107 -1.14 19.09 -0.99
C LYS A 107 -0.73 17.90 -1.86
N VAL A 108 0.09 17.03 -1.32
CA VAL A 108 0.68 15.85 -1.97
C VAL A 108 -0.11 14.60 -1.56
N SER A 109 -0.53 13.78 -2.52
CA SER A 109 -0.99 12.42 -2.21
C SER A 109 0.21 11.50 -2.01
N LEU A 110 0.19 10.70 -0.95
CA LEU A 110 1.25 9.73 -0.65
C LEU A 110 0.78 8.32 -1.04
N ILE A 111 1.60 7.59 -1.78
CA ILE A 111 1.39 6.16 -2.04
C ILE A 111 2.58 5.41 -1.49
N GLY A 112 2.35 4.49 -0.57
CA GLY A 112 3.42 3.68 0.00
C GLY A 112 3.21 2.19 -0.21
N TRP A 113 4.22 1.50 -0.75
CA TRP A 113 4.20 0.06 -0.94
C TRP A 113 4.93 -0.64 0.20
N SER A 114 4.29 -1.63 0.87
CA SER A 114 4.89 -2.36 1.98
C SER A 114 5.42 -1.41 3.06
N LEU A 115 6.69 -1.49 3.44
CA LEU A 115 7.33 -0.57 4.38
C LEU A 115 7.21 0.91 3.97
N GLY A 116 7.16 1.20 2.67
CA GLY A 116 6.93 2.55 2.17
C GLY A 116 5.60 3.14 2.60
N GLY A 117 4.56 2.31 2.80
CA GLY A 117 3.26 2.77 3.31
C GLY A 117 3.29 3.09 4.81
N VAL A 118 4.12 2.39 5.57
CA VAL A 118 4.39 2.76 6.97
C VAL A 118 5.00 4.16 7.01
N PHE A 119 6.02 4.42 6.21
CA PHE A 119 6.63 5.76 6.13
C PHE A 119 5.65 6.83 5.61
N ALA A 120 4.80 6.52 4.64
CA ALA A 120 3.80 7.45 4.12
C ALA A 120 2.79 7.86 5.22
N ARG A 121 2.33 6.92 6.03
CA ARG A 121 1.43 7.19 7.16
C ARG A 121 2.10 8.05 8.22
N GLU A 122 3.35 7.76 8.57
CA GLU A 122 4.10 8.56 9.55
C GLU A 122 4.43 9.96 9.03
N ALA A 123 4.77 10.13 7.76
CA ALA A 123 4.93 11.45 7.13
C ALA A 123 3.62 12.26 7.18
N ALA A 124 2.46 11.61 6.91
CA ALA A 124 1.17 12.26 7.02
C ALA A 124 0.80 12.65 8.46
N ARG A 125 1.32 11.95 9.48
CA ARG A 125 1.15 12.36 10.88
C ARG A 125 2.01 13.57 11.25
N ARG A 126 3.22 13.65 10.71
CA ARG A 126 4.14 14.75 11.01
C ARG A 126 3.77 16.05 10.28
N ALA A 127 3.20 15.95 9.09
CA ALA A 127 2.87 17.12 8.27
C ALA A 127 1.50 16.96 7.55
N PRO A 128 0.39 16.83 8.31
CA PRO A 128 -0.93 16.59 7.71
C PRO A 128 -1.41 17.73 6.80
N GLU A 129 -0.95 18.95 7.05
CA GLU A 129 -1.26 20.14 6.25
C GLU A 129 -0.67 20.07 4.83
N LEU A 130 0.37 19.26 4.61
CA LEU A 130 1.01 19.06 3.30
C LEU A 130 0.47 17.83 2.57
N VAL A 131 -0.30 16.98 3.24
CA VAL A 131 -0.77 15.70 2.70
C VAL A 131 -2.25 15.75 2.36
N ARG A 132 -2.58 15.39 1.11
CA ARG A 132 -3.96 15.29 0.64
C ARG A 132 -4.62 13.99 1.10
N GLN A 133 -3.95 12.86 0.92
CA GLN A 133 -4.37 11.53 1.34
C GLN A 133 -3.21 10.54 1.35
N VAL A 134 -3.40 9.42 2.01
CA VAL A 134 -2.47 8.28 1.99
C VAL A 134 -3.14 7.07 1.35
N ILE A 135 -2.43 6.39 0.45
CA ILE A 135 -2.80 5.08 -0.09
C ILE A 135 -1.68 4.09 0.24
N THR A 136 -1.99 3.00 0.91
CA THR A 136 -1.02 1.96 1.24
C THR A 136 -1.26 0.70 0.42
N LEU A 137 -0.17 0.02 0.01
CA LEU A 137 -0.21 -1.22 -0.77
C LEU A 137 0.48 -2.32 0.05
N GLY A 138 -0.30 -3.25 0.63
CA GLY A 138 0.23 -4.35 1.44
C GLY A 138 1.15 -3.89 2.58
N SER A 139 0.80 -2.81 3.29
CA SER A 139 1.68 -2.20 4.29
C SER A 139 1.35 -2.66 5.69
N PRO A 140 2.29 -3.27 6.43
CA PRO A 140 2.03 -3.93 7.71
C PRO A 140 2.07 -2.97 8.90
N PHE A 141 1.30 -1.86 8.88
CA PHE A 141 1.31 -0.83 9.92
C PHE A 141 0.57 -1.24 11.21
N ALA A 142 -0.30 -2.25 11.15
CA ALA A 142 -1.04 -2.75 12.30
C ALA A 142 -0.62 -4.17 12.73
N ASN A 143 0.43 -4.73 12.11
CA ASN A 143 0.90 -6.08 12.39
C ASN A 143 1.69 -6.19 13.70
N GLU A 144 1.72 -7.42 14.25
CA GLU A 144 2.79 -7.83 15.16
C GLU A 144 4.14 -7.83 14.40
N PRO A 145 5.28 -7.49 15.06
CA PRO A 145 6.56 -7.29 14.36
C PRO A 145 6.98 -8.46 13.49
N LYS A 146 6.72 -9.68 13.97
CA LYS A 146 7.15 -10.92 13.34
C LYS A 146 6.06 -11.58 12.49
N ALA A 147 4.91 -10.94 12.30
CA ALA A 147 3.85 -11.41 11.40
C ALA A 147 4.18 -11.12 9.91
N SER A 148 5.44 -11.31 9.53
CA SER A 148 5.93 -11.11 8.18
C SER A 148 7.08 -12.07 7.88
N ASN A 149 7.12 -12.62 6.68
CA ASN A 149 8.26 -13.39 6.19
C ASN A 149 9.51 -12.51 5.93
N ALA A 150 9.34 -11.19 5.88
CA ALA A 150 10.43 -10.23 5.65
C ALA A 150 11.08 -9.68 6.94
N TRP A 151 10.65 -10.07 8.15
CA TRP A 151 11.14 -9.46 9.39
C TRP A 151 12.66 -9.61 9.59
N ARG A 152 13.24 -10.77 9.21
CA ARG A 152 14.70 -10.97 9.29
C ARG A 152 15.46 -10.09 8.32
N LEU A 153 14.93 -9.97 7.09
CA LEU A 153 15.49 -9.07 6.07
C LEU A 153 15.45 -7.61 6.55
N TYR A 154 14.35 -7.21 7.21
CA TYR A 154 14.25 -5.88 7.82
C TYR A 154 15.37 -5.66 8.85
N GLU A 155 15.60 -6.59 9.77
CA GLU A 155 16.67 -6.46 10.78
C GLU A 155 18.07 -6.38 10.15
N ILE A 156 18.32 -7.19 9.12
CA ILE A 156 19.61 -7.17 8.39
C ILE A 156 19.81 -5.83 7.66
N LEU A 157 18.81 -5.33 6.94
CA LEU A 157 18.94 -4.13 6.14
C LEU A 157 18.92 -2.85 6.98
N SER A 158 18.07 -2.79 7.99
CA SER A 158 17.94 -1.59 8.84
C SER A 158 19.00 -1.51 9.95
N GLY A 159 19.54 -2.67 10.37
CA GLY A 159 20.38 -2.78 11.55
C GLY A 159 19.62 -2.60 12.87
N ARG A 160 18.27 -2.59 12.85
CA ARG A 160 17.38 -2.41 14.02
C ARG A 160 16.54 -3.65 14.24
N LYS A 161 16.22 -3.95 15.50
CA LYS A 161 15.24 -5.00 15.79
C LYS A 161 13.86 -4.57 15.37
N VAL A 162 13.10 -5.50 14.81
CA VAL A 162 11.72 -5.24 14.36
C VAL A 162 10.80 -4.89 15.53
N ASP A 163 11.14 -5.36 16.74
CA ASP A 163 10.41 -5.07 17.97
C ASP A 163 10.67 -3.64 18.52
N ASP A 164 11.74 -2.97 18.06
CA ASP A 164 12.22 -1.69 18.60
C ASP A 164 11.65 -0.45 17.84
N TRP A 165 10.55 -0.59 17.11
CA TRP A 165 9.96 0.56 16.39
C TRP A 165 9.21 1.47 17.38
N PRO A 166 9.68 2.71 17.59
CA PRO A 166 9.02 3.67 18.48
C PRO A 166 7.62 4.05 17.99
N GLY A 167 6.68 4.25 18.92
CA GLY A 167 5.33 4.74 18.56
C GLY A 167 4.45 3.71 17.85
N ARG A 168 4.79 2.44 17.89
CA ARG A 168 4.12 1.36 17.17
C ARG A 168 2.61 1.29 17.40
N GLU A 169 2.13 1.49 18.64
CA GLU A 169 0.69 1.49 18.92
C GLU A 169 -0.01 2.67 18.22
N ALA A 170 0.63 3.83 18.13
CA ALA A 170 0.10 4.95 17.38
C ALA A 170 0.03 4.70 15.89
N MET A 171 0.93 3.86 15.34
CA MET A 171 0.92 3.51 13.91
C MET A 171 -0.33 2.72 13.49
N LYS A 172 -0.95 1.99 14.42
CA LYS A 172 -2.20 1.25 14.18
C LYS A 172 -3.40 2.18 13.98
N LEU A 173 -3.35 3.37 14.55
CA LEU A 173 -4.44 4.34 14.42
C LEU A 173 -4.44 4.97 13.02
N PRO A 174 -5.60 5.37 12.48
CA PRO A 174 -5.67 6.13 11.23
C PRO A 174 -4.82 7.40 11.25
N PRO A 175 -4.17 7.78 10.14
CA PRO A 175 -3.54 9.09 10.04
C PRO A 175 -4.62 10.20 10.03
N PRO A 176 -4.26 11.47 10.35
CA PRO A 176 -5.22 12.58 10.42
C PRO A 176 -5.65 13.12 9.04
N VAL A 177 -5.49 12.31 7.99
CA VAL A 177 -5.88 12.60 6.60
C VAL A 177 -6.60 11.38 6.01
N PRO A 178 -7.36 11.52 4.93
CA PRO A 178 -7.99 10.37 4.27
C PRO A 178 -6.98 9.26 3.97
N SER A 179 -7.32 8.02 4.31
CA SER A 179 -6.43 6.88 4.14
C SER A 179 -7.13 5.67 3.54
N THR A 180 -6.52 5.10 2.52
CA THR A 180 -6.99 3.89 1.84
C THR A 180 -5.93 2.80 1.93
N ALA A 181 -6.29 1.66 2.52
CA ALA A 181 -5.45 0.47 2.52
C ALA A 181 -5.87 -0.48 1.40
N ILE A 182 -4.98 -0.73 0.44
CA ILE A 182 -5.15 -1.74 -0.59
C ILE A 182 -4.31 -2.96 -0.21
N TYR A 183 -4.92 -4.12 -0.11
CA TYR A 183 -4.27 -5.33 0.36
C TYR A 183 -4.78 -6.57 -0.38
N THR A 184 -4.09 -7.69 -0.22
CA THR A 184 -4.52 -8.99 -0.72
C THR A 184 -4.45 -10.03 0.39
N ARG A 185 -5.45 -10.91 0.49
CA ARG A 185 -5.44 -12.01 1.47
C ARG A 185 -4.43 -13.11 1.11
N THR A 186 -3.99 -13.13 -0.13
CA THR A 186 -2.98 -14.07 -0.62
C THR A 186 -1.57 -13.47 -0.64
N ASP A 187 -1.32 -12.44 0.18
CA ASP A 187 -0.01 -11.88 0.44
C ASP A 187 0.92 -12.93 1.08
N GLY A 188 2.05 -13.20 0.44
CA GLY A 188 3.04 -14.16 0.94
C GLY A 188 4.14 -13.53 1.80
N ILE A 189 4.18 -12.20 1.92
CA ILE A 189 5.23 -11.47 2.63
C ILE A 189 4.75 -11.02 4.02
N VAL A 190 3.58 -10.38 4.10
CA VAL A 190 3.05 -9.82 5.35
C VAL A 190 1.67 -10.40 5.67
N ALA A 191 1.35 -10.57 6.94
CA ALA A 191 0.01 -10.95 7.35
C ALA A 191 -0.96 -9.82 6.95
N TRP A 192 -1.87 -10.11 6.04
CA TRP A 192 -2.79 -9.14 5.43
C TRP A 192 -3.67 -8.41 6.45
N GLN A 193 -4.00 -9.08 7.56
CA GLN A 193 -4.82 -8.52 8.64
C GLN A 193 -4.24 -7.21 9.17
N GLY A 194 -2.91 -7.13 9.28
CA GLY A 194 -2.23 -5.94 9.75
C GLY A 194 -1.95 -4.88 8.68
N CYS A 195 -2.45 -5.12 7.45
CA CYS A 195 -2.42 -4.11 6.38
C CYS A 195 -3.72 -3.30 6.30
N ARG A 196 -4.67 -3.52 7.22
CA ARG A 196 -6.00 -2.91 7.18
C ARG A 196 -6.08 -1.69 8.08
N GLU A 197 -6.73 -0.65 7.59
CA GLU A 197 -7.13 0.50 8.40
C GLU A 197 -8.19 0.11 9.43
N GLN A 198 -8.10 0.72 10.60
CA GLN A 198 -9.22 0.76 11.50
C GLN A 198 -10.31 1.68 10.93
N TYR A 199 -11.56 1.38 11.27
CA TYR A 199 -12.69 2.20 10.81
C TYR A 199 -12.59 3.63 11.32
N SER A 200 -12.72 4.58 10.40
CA SER A 200 -12.98 5.99 10.66
C SER A 200 -13.79 6.57 9.49
N PRO A 201 -14.37 7.77 9.63
CA PRO A 201 -15.13 8.39 8.53
C PRO A 201 -14.33 8.61 7.25
N THR A 202 -13.01 8.66 7.32
CA THR A 202 -12.11 8.95 6.19
C THR A 202 -11.14 7.80 5.88
N THR A 203 -11.41 6.60 6.40
CA THR A 203 -10.61 5.41 6.12
C THR A 203 -11.39 4.35 5.38
N GLN A 204 -10.69 3.55 4.57
CA GLN A 204 -11.27 2.38 3.94
C GLN A 204 -10.24 1.31 3.64
N ASN A 205 -10.75 0.11 3.44
CA ASN A 205 -10.01 -1.06 3.05
C ASN A 205 -10.50 -1.55 1.69
N ILE A 206 -9.59 -1.75 0.73
CA ILE A 206 -9.89 -2.30 -0.58
C ILE A 206 -9.11 -3.59 -0.73
N GLU A 207 -9.82 -4.69 -0.85
CA GLU A 207 -9.24 -5.99 -1.13
C GLU A 207 -9.11 -6.21 -2.63
N VAL A 208 -7.97 -6.73 -3.08
CA VAL A 208 -7.72 -7.17 -4.46
C VAL A 208 -7.11 -8.55 -4.46
N GLU A 209 -7.33 -9.33 -5.50
CA GLU A 209 -6.62 -10.58 -5.70
C GLU A 209 -5.25 -10.32 -6.31
N GLY A 210 -4.20 -10.97 -5.76
CA GLY A 210 -2.84 -10.79 -6.24
C GLY A 210 -1.77 -11.20 -5.23
N SER A 211 -0.53 -10.87 -5.52
CA SER A 211 0.63 -11.06 -4.64
C SER A 211 1.05 -9.75 -3.99
N HIS A 212 1.79 -9.83 -2.88
CA HIS A 212 2.45 -8.66 -2.28
C HIS A 212 3.35 -7.94 -3.28
N SER A 213 4.17 -8.73 -3.98
CA SER A 213 5.14 -8.26 -4.97
C SER A 213 4.49 -7.67 -6.22
N GLY A 214 3.22 -7.97 -6.46
CA GLY A 214 2.45 -7.48 -7.60
C GLY A 214 1.64 -6.22 -7.35
N LEU A 215 1.30 -5.89 -6.10
CA LEU A 215 0.36 -4.80 -5.77
C LEU A 215 0.67 -3.46 -6.47
N GLY A 216 1.94 -3.15 -6.67
CA GLY A 216 2.36 -1.90 -7.33
C GLY A 216 2.11 -1.85 -8.84
N HIS A 217 1.68 -2.95 -9.45
CA HIS A 217 1.35 -3.05 -10.89
C HIS A 217 0.14 -3.95 -11.16
N ASN A 218 -0.56 -4.41 -10.12
CA ASN A 218 -1.81 -5.15 -10.24
C ASN A 218 -2.89 -4.26 -10.86
N PRO A 219 -3.57 -4.68 -11.96
CA PRO A 219 -4.55 -3.84 -12.64
C PRO A 219 -5.72 -3.36 -11.76
N ALA A 220 -6.24 -4.21 -10.88
CA ALA A 220 -7.31 -3.84 -9.96
C ALA A 220 -6.82 -2.80 -8.93
N ALA A 221 -5.61 -3.02 -8.36
CA ALA A 221 -5.01 -2.04 -7.45
C ALA A 221 -4.78 -0.69 -8.14
N LEU A 222 -4.30 -0.68 -9.39
CA LEU A 222 -4.07 0.55 -10.15
C LEU A 222 -5.36 1.31 -10.46
N TYR A 223 -6.45 0.61 -10.79
CA TYR A 223 -7.75 1.24 -10.96
C TYR A 223 -8.25 1.85 -9.65
N ALA A 224 -8.17 1.11 -8.54
CA ALA A 224 -8.55 1.62 -7.22
C ALA A 224 -7.72 2.85 -6.81
N ILE A 225 -6.40 2.85 -7.08
CA ILE A 225 -5.53 4.01 -6.84
C ILE A 225 -6.01 5.22 -7.66
N ALA A 226 -6.30 5.04 -8.96
CA ALA A 226 -6.76 6.13 -9.82
C ALA A 226 -8.10 6.69 -9.35
N ASP A 227 -9.04 5.84 -8.95
CA ASP A 227 -10.32 6.22 -8.38
C ASP A 227 -10.17 7.06 -7.11
N ARG A 228 -9.35 6.59 -6.17
CA ARG A 228 -9.09 7.32 -4.91
C ARG A 228 -8.39 8.65 -5.12
N LEU A 229 -7.39 8.69 -5.99
CA LEU A 229 -6.67 9.93 -6.29
C LEU A 229 -7.55 10.97 -7.01
N ALA A 230 -8.55 10.54 -7.76
CA ALA A 230 -9.46 11.43 -8.50
C ALA A 230 -10.48 12.14 -7.62
N LEU A 231 -10.66 11.72 -6.37
CA LEU A 231 -11.57 12.41 -5.44
C LEU A 231 -11.11 13.86 -5.27
N PRO A 232 -12.03 14.83 -5.30
CA PRO A 232 -11.69 16.21 -4.94
C PRO A 232 -11.08 16.28 -3.53
N GLU A 233 -10.27 17.29 -3.30
CA GLU A 233 -9.78 17.58 -1.94
C GLU A 233 -10.98 17.94 -1.07
N ASP A 234 -11.04 17.42 0.15
CA ASP A 234 -12.12 17.61 1.11
C ASP A 234 -13.49 16.97 0.76
N ASP A 235 -13.56 16.20 -0.33
CA ASP A 235 -14.78 15.46 -0.74
C ASP A 235 -14.48 13.95 -0.77
N TRP A 236 -14.21 13.39 0.40
CA TRP A 236 -13.92 11.97 0.51
C TRP A 236 -15.22 11.14 0.52
N SER A 237 -15.25 10.11 -0.32
CA SER A 237 -16.33 9.11 -0.37
C SER A 237 -15.76 7.71 -0.45
N PRO A 238 -16.45 6.68 0.06
CA PRO A 238 -15.99 5.29 -0.05
C PRO A 238 -15.87 4.84 -1.51
N PHE A 239 -14.95 3.90 -1.75
CA PHE A 239 -14.81 3.23 -3.05
C PHE A 239 -16.08 2.43 -3.38
N ASP A 240 -16.67 2.72 -4.53
CA ASP A 240 -17.84 1.99 -5.00
C ASP A 240 -17.44 0.61 -5.54
N ARG A 241 -17.92 -0.44 -4.87
CA ARG A 241 -17.74 -1.85 -5.26
C ARG A 241 -18.99 -2.46 -5.91
N SER A 242 -19.99 -1.67 -6.24
CA SER A 242 -21.26 -2.17 -6.81
C SER A 242 -21.10 -2.71 -8.25
N GLY A 243 -22.08 -3.49 -8.68
CA GLY A 243 -22.13 -4.05 -10.03
C GLY A 243 -20.94 -4.97 -10.34
N LEU A 244 -20.39 -4.85 -11.54
CA LEU A 244 -19.26 -5.68 -12.00
C LEU A 244 -17.98 -5.49 -11.18
N ARG A 245 -17.83 -4.37 -10.47
CA ARG A 245 -16.68 -4.12 -9.62
C ARG A 245 -16.62 -5.12 -8.45
N SER A 246 -17.74 -5.63 -7.95
CA SER A 246 -17.77 -6.62 -6.87
C SER A 246 -17.02 -7.92 -7.22
N MET A 247 -16.85 -8.24 -8.50
CA MET A 247 -16.07 -9.39 -8.97
C MET A 247 -14.56 -9.17 -8.84
N LEU A 248 -14.09 -7.91 -8.91
CA LEU A 248 -12.67 -7.54 -8.84
C LEU A 248 -12.25 -7.08 -7.44
N TYR A 249 -13.21 -6.63 -6.63
CA TYR A 249 -13.00 -6.07 -5.29
C TYR A 249 -13.88 -6.80 -4.29
N PRO A 250 -13.40 -7.92 -3.73
CA PRO A 250 -14.13 -8.70 -2.73
C PRO A 250 -14.54 -7.86 -1.52
N ASP A 251 -15.53 -8.33 -0.77
CA ASP A 251 -15.91 -7.66 0.47
C ASP A 251 -14.75 -7.73 1.48
N PRO A 252 -14.18 -6.60 1.91
CA PRO A 252 -13.12 -6.61 2.90
C PRO A 252 -13.58 -7.13 4.28
N LEU A 253 -14.89 -7.24 4.51
CA LEU A 253 -15.48 -7.77 5.74
C LEU A 253 -15.85 -9.27 5.61
N ARG A 254 -15.65 -9.90 4.47
CA ARG A 254 -15.91 -11.33 4.29
C ARG A 254 -15.12 -12.18 5.29
N SER A 255 -15.64 -13.32 5.68
CA SER A 255 -14.97 -14.24 6.61
C SER A 255 -13.73 -14.90 6.00
N ASP A 256 -12.80 -15.39 6.85
CA ASP A 256 -11.59 -16.07 6.38
C ASP A 256 -11.90 -17.45 5.75
N THR A 257 -12.97 -18.09 6.17
CA THR A 257 -13.45 -19.36 5.59
C THR A 257 -13.81 -19.23 4.11
N ASP A 258 -14.37 -18.09 3.70
CA ASP A 258 -14.70 -17.82 2.29
C ASP A 258 -13.44 -17.68 1.42
N SER A 259 -12.35 -17.20 2.02
CA SER A 259 -11.06 -17.02 1.33
C SER A 259 -10.33 -18.33 1.07
N GLU A 260 -10.37 -19.29 1.99
CA GLU A 260 -9.79 -20.62 1.80
C GLU A 260 -10.52 -21.41 0.73
N ALA A 261 -11.86 -21.28 0.66
CA ALA A 261 -12.66 -21.90 -0.37
C ALA A 261 -12.31 -21.35 -1.77
N ALA A 262 -12.16 -20.04 -1.90
CA ALA A 262 -11.77 -19.39 -3.15
C ALA A 262 -10.35 -19.80 -3.60
N LEU A 263 -9.40 -19.92 -2.66
CA LEU A 263 -8.03 -20.37 -2.95
C LEU A 263 -8.00 -21.82 -3.48
N ARG A 264 -8.80 -22.72 -2.90
CA ARG A 264 -8.90 -24.10 -3.35
C ARG A 264 -9.48 -24.23 -4.76
N VAL A 265 -10.44 -23.38 -5.12
CA VAL A 265 -11.01 -23.33 -6.47
C VAL A 265 -9.97 -22.79 -7.47
N SER A 266 -9.21 -21.77 -7.11
CA SER A 266 -8.17 -21.19 -7.98
C SER A 266 -6.95 -22.09 -8.21
N LEU A 267 -6.69 -23.05 -7.32
CA LEU A 267 -5.60 -24.03 -7.46
C LEU A 267 -6.06 -25.32 -8.17
N ALA A 268 -7.36 -25.48 -8.42
CA ALA A 268 -7.94 -26.65 -9.07
C ALA A 268 -8.23 -26.44 -10.56
N VAL A 269 -7.98 -25.24 -11.08
CA VAL A 269 -8.09 -24.84 -12.50
C VAL A 269 -6.67 -24.58 -13.06
#